data_1e0a9633872955925917d23db9db35a6
#
_entry.id   1e0a9633872955925917d23db9db35a6
#
_cell.length_a   1.000
_cell.length_b   1.000
_cell.length_c   1.000
_cell.angle_alpha   90.00
_cell.angle_beta   90.00
_cell.angle_gamma   90.00
#
_symmetry.space_group_name_H-M   'P 1'
#
loop_
_entity.id
_entity.type
_entity.pdbx_description
1 polymer ?
#
loop_
_entity_poly.entity_id
_entity_poly.type
_entity_poly.pdbx_seq_one_letter_code
_entity_poly.pdbx_strand_id
1 'polypeptide(L)'
;MLSACSLPGQKTFSGVQVEVTESMVAQVYLDGLHYGHTPFEKKDIRPGTYTLRVEPGEKDKKPYETQIHLYPNTITSVMWSFKGAEPTGSGEIYELEPLASQDRSELSVITVPEGAKISLDTKSYGLSPVVVESAPVGSAALSIEAVAHVKKSASIELKPGFRLNVFARLNKEADALAQPGDGSDQALSGDLTDINSADTDSTDSIDNQGQVQADTLPGSDSLPTDTNPNASPMPTTASPIPSSARTAILTEPTKPYALINETGTGWLRVRSQASSVGEEVARVDVGGKYKYFSSLNGWLEIEYESGKTGWISGQYADVIR
;
A
#
# COMPACT_ATOMS: atom_id res chain seq x y z
N MET A 1 -38.16 21.01 -3.95
CA MET A 1 -36.79 21.49 -3.79
C MET A 1 -36.70 22.16 -2.42
N LEU A 2 -36.23 21.44 -1.41
CA LEU A 2 -35.94 21.97 -0.09
C LEU A 2 -34.45 22.31 -0.07
N SER A 3 -34.14 23.59 -0.19
CA SER A 3 -32.81 24.13 -0.02
C SER A 3 -32.43 23.94 1.44
N ALA A 4 -31.47 23.07 1.71
CA ALA A 4 -30.89 22.94 3.04
C ALA A 4 -30.11 24.23 3.31
N CYS A 5 -30.72 25.18 4.02
CA CYS A 5 -30.04 26.33 4.59
C CYS A 5 -29.07 25.80 5.66
N SER A 6 -27.81 25.72 5.33
CA SER A 6 -26.74 25.59 6.34
C SER A 6 -26.81 26.86 7.21
N LEU A 7 -27.14 26.67 8.48
CA LEU A 7 -27.08 27.77 9.48
C LEU A 7 -25.64 28.30 9.54
N PRO A 8 -25.42 29.63 9.34
CA PRO A 8 -24.08 30.19 9.46
C PRO A 8 -23.68 30.18 10.94
N GLY A 9 -22.63 29.40 11.28
CA GLY A 9 -22.00 29.44 12.59
C GLY A 9 -21.70 28.11 13.29
N GLN A 10 -22.11 26.98 12.78
CA GLN A 10 -21.63 25.73 13.36
C GLN A 10 -20.16 25.48 12.97
N LYS A 11 -19.27 25.63 13.95
CA LYS A 11 -17.89 25.20 13.80
C LYS A 11 -17.89 23.70 13.62
N THR A 12 -17.53 23.25 12.43
CA THR A 12 -17.26 21.81 12.19
C THR A 12 -15.86 21.51 12.69
N PHE A 13 -15.75 20.49 13.49
CA PHE A 13 -14.47 19.97 13.99
C PHE A 13 -14.19 18.62 13.35
N SER A 14 -12.94 18.28 13.33
CA SER A 14 -12.44 16.95 12.97
C SER A 14 -11.52 16.47 14.07
N GLY A 15 -11.17 15.20 14.03
CA GLY A 15 -10.25 14.61 14.99
C GLY A 15 -9.15 13.79 14.30
N VAL A 16 -8.09 13.57 15.06
CA VAL A 16 -7.03 12.64 14.71
C VAL A 16 -6.68 11.78 15.91
N GLN A 17 -6.48 10.51 15.68
CA GLN A 17 -5.96 9.56 16.63
C GLN A 17 -4.69 8.92 16.06
N VAL A 18 -3.63 8.87 16.86
CA VAL A 18 -2.35 8.28 16.45
C VAL A 18 -1.89 7.29 17.51
N GLU A 19 -1.70 6.06 17.10
CA GLU A 19 -1.20 4.99 17.95
C GLU A 19 0.06 4.36 17.34
N VAL A 20 1.03 4.02 18.19
CA VAL A 20 2.19 3.21 17.83
C VAL A 20 2.03 1.87 18.53
N THR A 21 2.14 0.79 17.75
CA THR A 21 1.82 -0.58 18.23
C THR A 21 2.84 -1.15 19.20
N GLU A 22 4.01 -0.52 19.31
CA GLU A 22 5.05 -0.87 20.27
C GLU A 22 4.86 -0.13 21.60
N SER A 23 5.57 -0.60 22.64
CA SER A 23 5.64 0.08 23.92
C SER A 23 6.47 1.37 23.89
N MET A 24 6.88 1.82 22.69
CA MET A 24 7.62 3.07 22.53
C MET A 24 6.68 4.28 22.47
N VAL A 25 7.17 5.40 22.94
CA VAL A 25 6.50 6.69 22.82
C VAL A 25 7.04 7.40 21.58
N ALA A 26 6.15 7.84 20.70
CA ALA A 26 6.49 8.67 19.56
C ALA A 26 5.87 10.06 19.72
N GLN A 27 6.56 11.09 19.25
CA GLN A 27 6.04 12.46 19.22
C GLN A 27 5.17 12.67 17.98
N VAL A 28 4.09 13.42 18.15
CA VAL A 28 3.11 13.70 17.09
C VAL A 28 3.14 15.17 16.74
N TYR A 29 3.34 15.46 15.44
CA TYR A 29 3.32 16.81 14.89
C TYR A 29 2.29 16.88 13.76
N LEU A 30 1.59 18.02 13.69
CA LEU A 30 0.76 18.41 12.56
C LEU A 30 1.27 19.73 12.01
N ASP A 31 1.56 19.79 10.72
CA ASP A 31 2.17 20.96 10.04
C ASP A 31 3.40 21.53 10.77
N GLY A 32 4.21 20.61 11.34
CA GLY A 32 5.42 20.95 12.10
C GLY A 32 5.18 21.42 13.54
N LEU A 33 3.93 21.60 13.98
CA LEU A 33 3.60 21.94 15.36
C LEU A 33 3.50 20.66 16.20
N HIS A 34 4.17 20.64 17.35
CA HIS A 34 4.11 19.53 18.29
C HIS A 34 2.78 19.52 19.03
N TYR A 35 2.06 18.40 18.95
CA TYR A 35 0.76 18.23 19.59
C TYR A 35 0.78 17.30 20.82
N GLY A 36 1.77 16.45 20.95
CA GLY A 36 1.91 15.52 22.08
C GLY A 36 2.64 14.22 21.68
N HIS A 37 2.34 13.15 22.40
CA HIS A 37 2.96 11.85 22.19
C HIS A 37 1.90 10.74 22.13
N THR A 38 2.27 9.62 21.49
CA THR A 38 1.42 8.42 21.38
C THR A 38 1.25 7.69 22.70
N PRO A 39 0.08 7.09 22.98
CA PRO A 39 -1.13 7.19 22.21
C PRO A 39 -1.71 8.60 22.25
N PHE A 40 -2.08 9.14 21.09
CA PHE A 40 -2.52 10.53 20.95
C PHE A 40 -3.93 10.60 20.38
N GLU A 41 -4.79 11.45 20.94
CA GLU A 41 -6.11 11.75 20.40
C GLU A 41 -6.42 13.25 20.57
N LYS A 42 -6.96 13.86 19.51
CA LYS A 42 -7.46 15.25 19.55
C LYS A 42 -8.69 15.36 18.63
N LYS A 43 -9.79 15.92 19.17
CA LYS A 43 -11.12 15.96 18.52
C LYS A 43 -11.57 17.36 18.06
N ASP A 44 -10.77 18.39 18.28
CA ASP A 44 -11.14 19.78 18.04
C ASP A 44 -10.20 20.47 17.04
N ILE A 45 -9.79 19.72 16.02
CA ILE A 45 -8.95 20.23 14.93
C ILE A 45 -9.87 20.74 13.81
N ARG A 46 -9.46 21.83 13.16
CA ARG A 46 -10.20 22.34 12.01
C ARG A 46 -10.09 21.36 10.85
N PRO A 47 -11.19 21.06 10.11
CA PRO A 47 -11.10 20.22 8.91
C PRO A 47 -10.10 20.78 7.89
N GLY A 48 -9.35 19.91 7.23
CA GLY A 48 -8.32 20.29 6.26
C GLY A 48 -7.30 19.20 6.03
N THR A 49 -6.31 19.51 5.21
CA THR A 49 -5.16 18.63 4.94
C THR A 49 -4.00 19.07 5.83
N TYR A 50 -3.39 18.11 6.50
CA TYR A 50 -2.27 18.33 7.42
C TYR A 50 -1.10 17.41 7.07
N THR A 51 0.11 17.90 7.25
CA THR A 51 1.31 17.05 7.27
C THR A 51 1.43 16.43 8.66
N LEU A 52 1.11 15.14 8.78
CA LEU A 52 1.36 14.37 9.99
C LEU A 52 2.82 13.90 9.99
N ARG A 53 3.51 14.14 11.10
CA ARG A 53 4.82 13.54 11.38
C ARG A 53 4.73 12.81 12.71
N VAL A 54 5.11 11.53 12.68
CA VAL A 54 5.25 10.67 13.87
C VAL A 54 6.73 10.40 14.06
N GLU A 55 7.29 10.92 15.14
CA GLU A 55 8.74 10.85 15.43
C GLU A 55 8.98 9.88 16.58
N PRO A 56 9.62 8.71 16.33
CA PRO A 56 9.91 7.74 17.37
C PRO A 56 11.00 8.26 18.32
N GLY A 57 10.94 7.84 19.58
CA GLY A 57 11.95 8.19 20.58
C GLY A 57 13.31 7.51 20.36
N GLU A 58 13.38 6.50 19.51
CA GLU A 58 14.61 5.75 19.18
C GLU A 58 15.39 6.46 18.07
N LYS A 59 16.72 6.64 18.29
CA LYS A 59 17.58 7.43 17.39
C LYS A 59 17.91 6.74 16.06
N ASP A 60 17.78 5.42 15.98
CA ASP A 60 18.03 4.60 14.79
C ASP A 60 16.81 4.54 13.85
N LYS A 61 15.66 4.97 14.32
CA LYS A 61 14.42 5.03 13.55
C LYS A 61 14.22 6.41 12.93
N LYS A 62 13.71 6.44 11.70
CA LYS A 62 13.36 7.69 11.03
C LYS A 62 11.91 8.06 11.28
N PRO A 63 11.60 9.36 11.42
CA PRO A 63 10.22 9.81 11.48
C PRO A 63 9.43 9.32 10.27
N TYR A 64 8.18 8.95 10.51
CA TYR A 64 7.20 8.77 9.46
C TYR A 64 6.50 10.10 9.18
N GLU A 65 6.48 10.54 7.94
CA GLU A 65 5.83 11.77 7.53
C GLU A 65 4.91 11.50 6.34
N THR A 66 3.67 11.99 6.42
CA THR A 66 2.67 11.85 5.37
C THR A 66 1.63 12.95 5.45
N GLN A 67 0.87 13.15 4.38
CA GLN A 67 -0.31 13.99 4.44
C GLN A 67 -1.52 13.17 4.87
N ILE A 68 -2.35 13.75 5.71
CA ILE A 68 -3.64 13.21 6.15
C ILE A 68 -4.73 14.22 5.90
N HIS A 69 -5.96 13.72 5.66
CA HIS A 69 -7.15 14.54 5.51
C HIS A 69 -8.03 14.40 6.75
N LEU A 70 -8.33 15.52 7.36
CA LEU A 70 -9.27 15.59 8.47
C LEU A 70 -10.60 16.10 7.95
N TYR A 71 -11.54 15.20 7.72
CA TYR A 71 -12.88 15.53 7.23
C TYR A 71 -13.79 16.02 8.33
N PRO A 72 -14.79 16.87 8.02
CA PRO A 72 -15.72 17.39 9.01
C PRO A 72 -16.47 16.29 9.76
N ASN A 73 -16.51 16.39 11.09
CA ASN A 73 -17.22 15.47 11.99
C ASN A 73 -16.73 14.01 11.91
N THR A 74 -15.48 13.79 11.51
CA THR A 74 -14.84 12.47 11.48
C THR A 74 -13.55 12.47 12.28
N ILE A 75 -13.05 11.28 12.56
CA ILE A 75 -11.74 11.05 13.16
C ILE A 75 -10.89 10.28 12.16
N THR A 76 -9.72 10.82 11.82
CA THR A 76 -8.69 10.11 11.08
C THR A 76 -7.89 9.28 12.06
N SER A 77 -7.79 7.97 11.83
CA SER A 77 -7.05 7.04 12.69
C SER A 77 -5.75 6.61 12.02
N VAL A 78 -4.66 6.67 12.76
CA VAL A 78 -3.32 6.26 12.34
C VAL A 78 -2.80 5.23 13.32
N MET A 79 -2.54 4.03 12.81
CA MET A 79 -1.92 2.93 13.56
C MET A 79 -0.58 2.63 12.91
N TRP A 80 0.52 2.88 13.62
CA TRP A 80 1.87 2.79 13.06
C TRP A 80 2.78 1.90 13.87
N SER A 81 3.72 1.24 13.21
CA SER A 81 4.75 0.41 13.82
C SER A 81 6.11 0.81 13.25
N PHE A 82 7.07 1.08 14.11
CA PHE A 82 8.46 1.33 13.74
C PHE A 82 9.34 0.08 13.84
N LYS A 83 8.74 -1.08 14.13
CA LYS A 83 9.45 -2.37 14.09
C LYS A 83 9.71 -2.81 12.65
N GLY A 84 10.82 -3.52 12.45
CA GLY A 84 11.24 -4.04 11.14
C GLY A 84 12.47 -3.34 10.61
N ALA A 85 12.96 -3.79 9.44
CA ALA A 85 14.17 -3.26 8.81
C ALA A 85 13.95 -1.90 8.11
N GLU A 86 12.71 -1.55 7.82
CA GLU A 86 12.37 -0.27 7.20
C GLU A 86 12.47 0.86 8.23
N PRO A 87 13.29 1.89 8.01
CA PRO A 87 13.55 2.90 9.04
C PRO A 87 12.33 3.77 9.37
N THR A 88 11.35 3.85 8.47
CA THR A 88 10.12 4.65 8.62
C THR A 88 8.93 3.84 9.10
N GLY A 89 9.08 2.50 9.22
CA GLY A 89 8.03 1.62 9.73
C GLY A 89 6.95 1.21 8.73
N SER A 90 5.90 0.61 9.25
CA SER A 90 4.71 0.11 8.55
C SER A 90 3.45 0.43 9.34
N GLY A 91 2.27 0.39 8.72
CA GLY A 91 1.03 0.67 9.43
C GLY A 91 -0.12 1.04 8.52
N GLU A 92 -1.20 1.51 9.10
CA GLU A 92 -2.42 1.87 8.41
C GLU A 92 -2.91 3.27 8.80
N ILE A 93 -3.53 3.94 7.84
CA ILE A 93 -4.26 5.20 8.04
C ILE A 93 -5.68 5.01 7.52
N TYR A 94 -6.64 5.41 8.32
CA TYR A 94 -8.07 5.34 8.02
C TYR A 94 -8.66 6.73 8.03
N GLU A 95 -9.22 7.16 6.90
CA GLU A 95 -9.87 8.45 6.73
C GLU A 95 -11.30 8.24 6.27
N LEU A 96 -12.26 8.91 6.91
CA LEU A 96 -13.67 8.78 6.59
C LEU A 96 -14.15 10.03 5.84
N GLU A 97 -14.22 9.93 4.51
CA GLU A 97 -14.58 11.00 3.59
C GLU A 97 -16.10 11.04 3.38
N PRO A 98 -16.78 12.17 3.61
CA PRO A 98 -18.21 12.30 3.31
C PRO A 98 -18.48 12.22 1.81
N LEU A 99 -19.49 11.43 1.41
CA LEU A 99 -19.97 11.34 0.04
C LEU A 99 -21.16 12.28 -0.20
N ALA A 100 -21.34 12.66 -1.47
CA ALA A 100 -22.55 13.37 -1.88
C ALA A 100 -23.82 12.50 -1.77
N SER A 101 -23.69 11.19 -2.08
CA SER A 101 -24.74 10.20 -1.88
C SER A 101 -24.73 9.70 -0.43
N GLN A 102 -25.90 9.72 0.22
CA GLN A 102 -26.05 9.29 1.61
C GLN A 102 -26.44 7.81 1.75
N ASP A 103 -26.71 7.12 0.63
CA ASP A 103 -27.32 5.79 0.63
C ASP A 103 -26.29 4.67 0.47
N ARG A 104 -25.09 4.99 0.00
CA ARG A 104 -24.04 4.02 -0.28
C ARG A 104 -22.82 4.25 0.60
N SER A 105 -22.05 3.21 0.79
CA SER A 105 -20.71 3.29 1.33
C SER A 105 -19.69 2.92 0.26
N GLU A 106 -18.53 3.51 0.34
CA GLU A 106 -17.41 3.23 -0.54
C GLU A 106 -16.17 2.85 0.28
N LEU A 107 -15.30 2.05 -0.33
CA LEU A 107 -13.99 1.71 0.23
C LEU A 107 -12.93 1.99 -0.81
N SER A 108 -11.92 2.76 -0.42
CA SER A 108 -10.70 2.97 -1.22
C SER A 108 -9.51 2.39 -0.45
N VAL A 109 -8.72 1.53 -1.09
CA VAL A 109 -7.54 0.91 -0.45
C VAL A 109 -6.32 1.14 -1.31
N ILE A 110 -5.31 1.75 -0.73
CA ILE A 110 -3.99 1.97 -1.32
C ILE A 110 -2.95 1.32 -0.43
N THR A 111 -2.01 0.60 -1.02
CA THR A 111 -0.98 -0.11 -0.26
C THR A 111 0.44 0.16 -0.75
N VAL A 112 1.39 0.00 0.14
CA VAL A 112 2.81 -0.10 -0.16
C VAL A 112 3.30 -1.45 0.36
N PRO A 113 3.70 -2.37 -0.54
CA PRO A 113 3.76 -2.23 -2.00
C PRO A 113 2.38 -2.20 -2.64
N GLU A 114 2.30 -1.66 -3.85
CA GLU A 114 1.12 -1.77 -4.71
C GLU A 114 0.90 -3.22 -5.15
N GLY A 115 -0.32 -3.52 -5.61
CA GLY A 115 -0.66 -4.85 -6.10
C GLY A 115 -1.01 -5.86 -4.99
N ALA A 116 -1.20 -5.41 -3.76
CA ALA A 116 -1.72 -6.26 -2.70
C ALA A 116 -3.17 -6.68 -2.99
N LYS A 117 -3.49 -7.94 -2.76
CA LYS A 117 -4.85 -8.47 -2.87
C LYS A 117 -5.72 -7.93 -1.75
N ILE A 118 -6.86 -7.37 -2.12
CA ILE A 118 -7.83 -6.79 -1.19
C ILE A 118 -9.07 -7.66 -1.13
N SER A 119 -9.48 -8.01 0.08
CA SER A 119 -10.70 -8.77 0.34
C SER A 119 -11.47 -8.17 1.51
N LEU A 120 -12.81 -8.20 1.42
CA LEU A 120 -13.72 -7.94 2.54
C LEU A 120 -14.43 -9.25 2.88
N ASP A 121 -14.31 -9.68 4.11
CA ASP A 121 -14.74 -11.00 4.56
C ASP A 121 -14.14 -12.11 3.67
N THR A 122 -14.98 -12.81 2.92
CA THR A 122 -14.56 -13.86 1.99
C THR A 122 -14.48 -13.41 0.54
N LYS A 123 -14.94 -12.19 0.23
CA LYS A 123 -15.02 -11.67 -1.15
C LYS A 123 -13.78 -10.87 -1.53
N SER A 124 -13.13 -11.26 -2.63
CA SER A 124 -12.03 -10.50 -3.21
C SER A 124 -12.53 -9.35 -4.08
N TYR A 125 -11.88 -8.19 -3.95
CA TYR A 125 -12.18 -6.97 -4.71
C TYR A 125 -11.05 -6.55 -5.66
N GLY A 126 -10.03 -7.40 -5.81
CA GLY A 126 -8.92 -7.17 -6.74
C GLY A 126 -7.63 -6.78 -6.04
N LEU A 127 -6.78 -6.07 -6.77
CA LEU A 127 -5.47 -5.63 -6.31
C LEU A 127 -5.46 -4.13 -6.02
N SER A 128 -4.71 -3.73 -4.98
CA SER A 128 -4.50 -2.32 -4.65
C SER A 128 -3.64 -1.59 -5.71
N PRO A 129 -3.91 -0.30 -5.97
CA PRO A 129 -4.99 0.50 -5.42
C PRO A 129 -6.35 0.09 -6.00
N VAL A 130 -7.38 0.04 -5.16
CA VAL A 130 -8.74 -0.33 -5.56
C VAL A 130 -9.77 0.59 -4.92
N VAL A 131 -10.83 0.89 -5.68
CA VAL A 131 -12.02 1.60 -5.17
C VAL A 131 -13.22 0.69 -5.35
N VAL A 132 -13.96 0.46 -4.26
CA VAL A 132 -15.20 -0.28 -4.22
C VAL A 132 -16.34 0.73 -4.04
N GLU A 133 -17.01 1.10 -5.15
CA GLU A 133 -18.04 2.15 -5.16
C GLU A 133 -19.35 1.77 -4.45
N SER A 134 -19.58 0.48 -4.23
CA SER A 134 -20.75 -0.06 -3.52
C SER A 134 -20.25 -1.12 -2.54
N ALA A 135 -19.55 -0.68 -1.50
CA ALA A 135 -19.10 -1.55 -0.44
C ALA A 135 -20.28 -1.96 0.48
N PRO A 136 -20.27 -3.16 1.08
CA PRO A 136 -21.32 -3.57 2.01
C PRO A 136 -21.33 -2.63 3.23
N VAL A 137 -22.53 -2.15 3.61
CA VAL A 137 -22.69 -1.32 4.82
C VAL A 137 -22.57 -2.19 6.06
N GLY A 138 -21.91 -1.70 7.09
CA GLY A 138 -21.71 -2.36 8.37
C GLY A 138 -20.29 -2.83 8.60
N SER A 139 -20.11 -3.68 9.60
CA SER A 139 -18.79 -4.25 9.94
C SER A 139 -18.36 -5.29 8.93
N ALA A 140 -17.12 -5.23 8.50
CA ALA A 140 -16.48 -6.18 7.60
C ALA A 140 -15.02 -6.42 7.99
N ALA A 141 -14.53 -7.62 7.72
CA ALA A 141 -13.11 -7.95 7.90
C ALA A 141 -12.33 -7.59 6.62
N LEU A 142 -11.57 -6.51 6.68
CA LEU A 142 -10.63 -6.15 5.61
C LEU A 142 -9.39 -7.02 5.69
N SER A 143 -9.01 -7.65 4.60
CA SER A 143 -7.76 -8.41 4.47
C SER A 143 -6.92 -7.84 3.32
N ILE A 144 -5.63 -7.62 3.60
CA ILE A 144 -4.63 -7.07 2.67
C ILE A 144 -3.46 -8.06 2.61
N GLU A 145 -3.21 -8.63 1.43
CA GLU A 145 -2.19 -9.66 1.20
C GLU A 145 -1.28 -9.28 0.05
N ALA A 146 0.03 -9.22 0.29
CA ALA A 146 1.04 -9.04 -0.75
C ALA A 146 2.12 -10.11 -0.63
N VAL A 147 2.74 -10.46 -1.78
CA VAL A 147 3.80 -11.48 -1.82
C VAL A 147 4.98 -11.05 -0.94
N ALA A 148 5.50 -11.97 -0.12
CA ALA A 148 6.61 -11.74 0.81
C ALA A 148 6.38 -10.61 1.84
N HIS A 149 5.12 -10.31 2.15
CA HIS A 149 4.73 -9.33 3.16
C HIS A 149 3.75 -9.94 4.16
N VAL A 150 3.85 -9.47 5.39
CA VAL A 150 2.94 -9.88 6.45
C VAL A 150 1.51 -9.49 6.09
N LYS A 151 0.62 -10.47 6.07
CA LYS A 151 -0.80 -10.26 5.86
C LYS A 151 -1.35 -9.33 6.94
N LYS A 152 -2.13 -8.33 6.52
CA LYS A 152 -2.88 -7.47 7.42
C LYS A 152 -4.36 -7.83 7.41
N SER A 153 -4.96 -7.82 8.60
CA SER A 153 -6.40 -8.01 8.77
C SER A 153 -6.91 -7.00 9.81
N ALA A 154 -7.99 -6.31 9.47
CA ALA A 154 -8.61 -5.32 10.33
C ALA A 154 -10.14 -5.43 10.26
N SER A 155 -10.81 -5.26 11.39
CA SER A 155 -12.26 -5.06 11.39
C SER A 155 -12.54 -3.60 11.10
N ILE A 156 -13.27 -3.32 10.03
CA ILE A 156 -13.64 -1.97 9.60
C ILE A 156 -15.16 -1.79 9.65
N GLU A 157 -15.60 -0.56 9.84
CA GLU A 157 -17.00 -0.18 9.79
C GLU A 157 -17.26 0.68 8.56
N LEU A 158 -18.06 0.17 7.64
CA LEU A 158 -18.44 0.85 6.40
C LEU A 158 -19.80 1.54 6.59
N LYS A 159 -19.79 2.87 6.59
CA LYS A 159 -20.95 3.71 6.89
C LYS A 159 -21.60 4.27 5.62
N PRO A 160 -22.94 4.26 5.52
CA PRO A 160 -23.61 4.93 4.41
C PRO A 160 -23.31 6.45 4.45
N GLY A 161 -23.17 7.04 3.28
CA GLY A 161 -22.78 8.45 3.13
C GLY A 161 -21.29 8.73 3.25
N PHE A 162 -20.46 7.69 3.37
CA PHE A 162 -19.01 7.83 3.52
C PHE A 162 -18.22 6.88 2.62
N ARG A 163 -17.05 7.36 2.20
CA ARG A 163 -15.97 6.53 1.70
C ARG A 163 -14.95 6.33 2.82
N LEU A 164 -14.61 5.09 3.12
CA LEU A 164 -13.47 4.77 3.96
C LEU A 164 -12.22 4.69 3.08
N ASN A 165 -11.31 5.64 3.23
CA ASN A 165 -9.99 5.63 2.60
C ASN A 165 -9.03 4.92 3.55
N VAL A 166 -8.39 3.85 3.06
CA VAL A 166 -7.39 3.06 3.77
C VAL A 166 -6.07 3.15 3.04
N PHE A 167 -5.07 3.69 3.70
CA PHE A 167 -3.69 3.57 3.29
C PHE A 167 -3.01 2.52 4.18
N ALA A 168 -2.31 1.54 3.58
CA ALA A 168 -1.57 0.53 4.32
C ALA A 168 -0.16 0.34 3.78
N ARG A 169 0.84 0.50 4.63
CA ARG A 169 2.22 0.07 4.35
C ARG A 169 2.45 -1.27 5.04
N LEU A 170 2.75 -2.30 4.25
CA LEU A 170 2.95 -3.66 4.74
C LEU A 170 4.39 -3.88 5.16
N ASN A 171 4.56 -4.66 6.21
CA ASN A 171 5.89 -5.12 6.65
C ASN A 171 6.32 -6.35 5.86
N LYS A 172 7.62 -6.48 5.54
CA LYS A 172 8.16 -7.67 4.88
C LYS A 172 8.18 -8.84 5.84
N GLU A 173 7.94 -10.06 5.35
CA GLU A 173 8.00 -11.27 6.17
C GLU A 173 9.38 -11.50 6.80
N ALA A 174 10.47 -11.25 6.06
CA ALA A 174 11.82 -11.36 6.58
C ALA A 174 12.07 -10.44 7.78
N ASP A 175 11.52 -9.23 7.74
CA ASP A 175 11.65 -8.24 8.81
C ASP A 175 10.79 -8.62 10.03
N ALA A 176 9.66 -9.27 9.80
CA ALA A 176 8.79 -9.76 10.89
C ALA A 176 9.42 -10.92 11.66
N LEU A 177 10.18 -11.78 10.99
CA LEU A 177 10.87 -12.92 11.60
C LEU A 177 12.18 -12.53 12.35
N ALA A 178 12.75 -11.37 12.02
CA ALA A 178 13.96 -10.86 12.66
C ALA A 178 13.72 -10.26 14.05
N GLN A 179 12.48 -10.24 14.53
CA GLN A 179 12.16 -9.72 15.85
C GLN A 179 12.51 -10.76 16.92
N PRO A 180 13.30 -10.41 17.98
CA PRO A 180 13.43 -11.25 19.15
C PRO A 180 12.04 -11.43 19.75
N GLY A 181 11.57 -12.68 19.78
CA GLY A 181 10.32 -13.00 20.45
C GLY A 181 10.32 -12.44 21.86
N ASP A 182 9.27 -11.75 22.22
CA ASP A 182 8.98 -11.45 23.62
C ASP A 182 8.87 -12.80 24.32
N GLY A 183 9.95 -13.12 25.04
CA GLY A 183 10.12 -14.42 25.69
C GLY A 183 9.10 -14.63 26.79
N SER A 184 7.95 -15.13 26.44
CA SER A 184 7.17 -15.94 27.36
C SER A 184 7.64 -17.39 27.23
N ASP A 185 8.84 -17.66 27.75
CA ASP A 185 9.27 -19.01 28.12
C ASP A 185 8.28 -19.54 29.16
N GLN A 186 7.25 -20.20 28.70
CA GLN A 186 6.62 -21.23 29.49
C GLN A 186 7.57 -22.44 29.45
N ALA A 187 8.49 -22.47 30.38
CA ALA A 187 9.24 -23.64 30.74
C ALA A 187 8.25 -24.74 31.11
N LEU A 188 7.98 -25.65 30.18
CA LEU A 188 7.46 -26.95 30.49
C LEU A 188 8.62 -27.76 31.04
N SER A 189 8.83 -27.59 32.35
CA SER A 189 9.57 -28.52 33.21
C SER A 189 8.76 -29.80 33.28
N GLY A 190 8.99 -30.71 32.35
CA GLY A 190 8.53 -32.09 32.37
C GLY A 190 9.66 -32.97 32.89
N ASP A 191 9.59 -33.29 34.15
CA ASP A 191 10.36 -34.31 34.85
C ASP A 191 10.30 -35.65 34.13
N LEU A 192 11.45 -36.11 33.60
CA LEU A 192 11.65 -37.45 33.09
C LEU A 192 12.51 -38.21 34.11
N THR A 193 11.86 -38.78 35.11
CA THR A 193 12.45 -39.89 35.87
C THR A 193 11.95 -41.21 35.33
N ASP A 194 12.93 -42.04 34.93
CA ASP A 194 13.03 -43.49 34.93
C ASP A 194 11.76 -44.35 34.80
N ILE A 195 11.75 -45.16 33.77
CA ILE A 195 11.52 -46.58 33.97
C ILE A 195 12.35 -47.41 32.95
N ASN A 196 13.31 -48.14 33.52
CA ASN A 196 14.04 -49.25 32.93
C ASN A 196 13.22 -50.52 33.10
N SER A 197 13.07 -51.37 32.09
CA SER A 197 13.13 -52.85 32.17
C SER A 197 12.46 -53.55 30.98
N ALA A 198 13.29 -54.15 30.21
CA ALA A 198 13.35 -55.60 29.94
C ALA A 198 12.21 -56.25 29.11
N ASP A 199 12.68 -56.82 28.03
CA ASP A 199 12.60 -58.22 27.60
C ASP A 199 11.64 -58.65 26.51
N THR A 200 12.31 -59.38 25.59
CA THR A 200 11.99 -60.58 24.78
C THR A 200 11.23 -60.42 23.48
N ASP A 201 12.00 -60.57 22.38
CA ASP A 201 12.09 -61.78 21.53
C ASP A 201 10.79 -62.15 20.76
N SER A 202 10.86 -62.06 19.48
CA SER A 202 10.50 -63.13 18.51
C SER A 202 10.60 -62.65 17.05
N THR A 203 11.61 -63.24 16.41
CA THR A 203 11.70 -63.61 15.02
C THR A 203 10.37 -63.73 14.27
N ASP A 204 10.26 -63.17 13.06
CA ASP A 204 10.11 -64.01 11.87
C ASP A 204 10.46 -63.27 10.57
N SER A 205 11.29 -63.94 9.81
CA SER A 205 11.73 -63.62 8.46
C SER A 205 10.67 -64.00 7.46
N ILE A 206 10.46 -63.21 6.41
CA ILE A 206 10.22 -63.78 5.08
C ILE A 206 10.74 -62.80 4.02
N ASP A 207 11.74 -63.28 3.30
CA ASP A 207 12.20 -62.87 1.98
C ASP A 207 11.05 -62.76 0.95
N ASN A 208 11.12 -61.80 0.05
CA ASN A 208 11.04 -62.18 -1.36
C ASN A 208 11.66 -61.12 -2.28
N GLN A 209 12.63 -61.62 -3.03
CA GLN A 209 13.36 -61.01 -4.13
C GLN A 209 12.48 -60.92 -5.40
N GLY A 210 12.85 -60.01 -6.25
CA GLY A 210 12.42 -59.97 -7.65
C GLY A 210 12.81 -58.64 -8.29
N GLN A 211 13.91 -58.46 -8.64
CA GLN A 211 14.90 -58.52 -9.73
C GLN A 211 14.31 -58.36 -11.14
N VAL A 212 14.91 -57.36 -11.82
CA VAL A 212 15.34 -57.12 -13.23
C VAL A 212 14.23 -56.79 -14.24
N GLN A 213 14.39 -55.82 -15.15
CA GLN A 213 15.48 -55.69 -16.15
C GLN A 213 15.35 -54.33 -16.87
N ALA A 214 16.49 -53.79 -17.24
CA ALA A 214 16.69 -52.75 -18.21
C ALA A 214 16.47 -53.25 -19.64
N ASP A 215 15.97 -52.38 -20.53
CA ASP A 215 16.29 -52.49 -21.95
C ASP A 215 16.25 -51.15 -22.64
N THR A 216 17.36 -50.72 -23.03
CA THR A 216 18.03 -50.31 -24.27
C THR A 216 17.20 -49.49 -25.28
N LEU A 217 17.72 -48.29 -25.58
CA LEU A 217 17.53 -47.54 -26.84
C LEU A 217 18.07 -48.36 -28.05
N PRO A 218 17.58 -48.15 -29.28
CA PRO A 218 18.16 -47.09 -30.10
C PRO A 218 17.25 -46.50 -31.21
N GLY A 219 17.71 -45.42 -31.83
CA GLY A 219 17.52 -45.21 -33.27
C GLY A 219 16.91 -43.87 -33.68
N SER A 220 17.78 -43.01 -34.14
CA SER A 220 17.64 -41.97 -35.16
C SER A 220 16.52 -42.19 -36.20
N ASP A 221 15.79 -41.12 -36.60
CA ASP A 221 15.95 -40.52 -37.93
C ASP A 221 14.91 -39.46 -38.26
N SER A 222 15.42 -38.42 -38.94
CA SER A 222 14.78 -37.69 -40.04
C SER A 222 13.67 -36.68 -39.77
N LEU A 223 14.06 -35.41 -39.87
CA LEU A 223 13.24 -34.30 -40.35
C LEU A 223 12.50 -34.58 -41.66
N PRO A 224 11.34 -34.01 -41.87
CA PRO A 224 11.12 -33.31 -43.10
C PRO A 224 10.78 -31.80 -42.90
N THR A 225 11.52 -31.01 -43.60
CA THR A 225 11.22 -29.67 -44.05
C THR A 225 9.90 -29.66 -44.82
N ASP A 226 8.92 -28.88 -44.29
CA ASP A 226 7.81 -28.40 -45.10
C ASP A 226 7.74 -26.89 -45.04
N THR A 227 8.20 -26.33 -46.11
CA THR A 227 8.02 -24.93 -46.54
C THR A 227 6.56 -24.68 -46.87
N ASN A 228 5.89 -23.91 -46.08
CA ASN A 228 4.60 -23.30 -46.45
C ASN A 228 4.79 -21.79 -46.70
N PRO A 229 4.74 -21.31 -47.94
CA PRO A 229 4.84 -19.90 -48.29
C PRO A 229 3.46 -19.26 -48.29
N ASN A 230 2.89 -18.92 -47.13
CA ASN A 230 1.78 -18.00 -47.08
C ASN A 230 1.62 -17.38 -45.69
N ALA A 231 2.59 -16.60 -45.26
CA ALA A 231 2.47 -15.69 -44.12
C ALA A 231 2.34 -14.27 -44.70
N SER A 232 1.10 -13.81 -44.81
CA SER A 232 0.81 -12.38 -45.02
C SER A 232 1.46 -11.56 -43.90
N PRO A 233 2.15 -10.46 -44.20
CA PRO A 233 2.75 -9.62 -43.19
C PRO A 233 1.65 -8.91 -42.42
N MET A 234 1.64 -9.14 -41.11
CA MET A 234 0.93 -8.26 -40.17
C MET A 234 1.51 -6.84 -40.34
N PRO A 235 0.65 -5.81 -40.43
CA PRO A 235 1.14 -4.44 -40.42
C PRO A 235 1.64 -4.10 -39.01
N THR A 236 2.95 -4.04 -38.85
CA THR A 236 3.61 -3.33 -37.77
C THR A 236 3.42 -1.85 -37.99
N THR A 237 2.29 -1.34 -37.60
CA THR A 237 2.10 0.11 -37.43
C THR A 237 2.20 0.41 -35.95
N ALA A 238 3.41 0.36 -35.40
CA ALA A 238 3.74 1.20 -34.29
C ALA A 238 3.78 2.63 -34.83
N SER A 239 2.68 3.33 -34.69
CA SER A 239 2.68 4.78 -34.81
C SER A 239 3.64 5.34 -33.78
N PRO A 240 4.63 6.15 -34.17
CA PRO A 240 5.43 6.86 -33.20
C PRO A 240 4.48 7.84 -32.50
N ILE A 241 4.26 7.62 -31.21
CA ILE A 241 3.69 8.64 -30.34
C ILE A 241 4.58 9.86 -30.48
N PRO A 242 4.04 11.04 -30.80
CA PRO A 242 4.86 12.22 -31.01
C PRO A 242 5.66 12.50 -29.75
N SER A 243 6.96 12.47 -29.88
CA SER A 243 7.94 12.95 -28.90
C SER A 243 7.83 14.49 -28.83
N SER A 244 6.69 14.99 -28.33
CA SER A 244 6.38 16.41 -28.26
C SER A 244 6.12 16.84 -26.83
N ALA A 245 7.04 16.53 -25.93
CA ALA A 245 7.13 17.22 -24.65
C ALA A 245 8.59 17.48 -24.27
N ARG A 246 9.40 17.82 -25.29
CA ARG A 246 10.76 18.37 -25.08
C ARG A 246 10.69 19.89 -25.15
N THR A 247 9.95 20.50 -24.24
CA THR A 247 10.19 21.90 -23.90
C THR A 247 10.23 21.92 -22.37
N ALA A 248 11.38 21.52 -21.82
CA ALA A 248 11.73 21.90 -20.47
C ALA A 248 11.63 23.42 -20.45
N ILE A 249 10.64 23.94 -19.77
CA ILE A 249 10.58 25.36 -19.40
C ILE A 249 11.79 25.57 -18.51
N LEU A 250 12.84 26.21 -19.04
CA LEU A 250 14.08 26.55 -18.36
C LEU A 250 13.89 27.57 -17.24
N THR A 251 12.66 27.92 -16.90
CA THR A 251 12.29 28.74 -15.75
C THR A 251 11.88 27.80 -14.64
N GLU A 252 12.63 27.79 -13.53
CA GLU A 252 12.23 27.05 -12.35
C GLU A 252 10.80 27.45 -11.97
N PRO A 253 9.88 26.49 -11.83
CA PRO A 253 8.55 26.82 -11.38
C PRO A 253 8.61 27.44 -9.99
N THR A 254 7.74 28.41 -9.73
CA THR A 254 7.62 28.98 -8.37
C THR A 254 7.21 27.89 -7.39
N LYS A 255 7.83 27.90 -6.20
CA LYS A 255 7.47 26.95 -5.16
C LYS A 255 6.02 27.10 -4.70
N PRO A 256 5.32 26.01 -4.38
CA PRO A 256 5.81 24.63 -4.33
C PRO A 256 5.84 23.97 -5.72
N TYR A 257 6.86 23.13 -5.96
CA TYR A 257 6.94 22.30 -7.17
C TYR A 257 7.33 20.86 -6.83
N ALA A 258 6.95 19.91 -7.68
CA ALA A 258 7.37 18.53 -7.62
C ALA A 258 8.65 18.34 -8.45
N LEU A 259 9.68 17.77 -7.83
CA LEU A 259 10.93 17.32 -8.47
C LEU A 259 10.85 15.82 -8.70
N ILE A 260 11.03 15.38 -9.95
CA ILE A 260 10.97 13.96 -10.30
C ILE A 260 12.30 13.29 -9.98
N ASN A 261 12.27 12.29 -9.11
CA ASN A 261 13.41 11.49 -8.72
C ASN A 261 13.76 10.42 -9.75
N GLU A 262 14.90 9.76 -9.57
CA GLU A 262 15.32 8.66 -10.44
C GLU A 262 14.27 7.54 -10.47
N THR A 263 13.93 7.12 -11.69
CA THR A 263 13.12 5.97 -11.97
C THR A 263 13.91 5.00 -12.83
N GLY A 264 13.71 3.70 -12.70
CA GLY A 264 14.42 2.73 -13.53
C GLY A 264 14.21 2.87 -15.05
N THR A 265 13.27 3.73 -15.47
CA THR A 265 12.90 3.96 -16.88
C THR A 265 13.34 5.33 -17.41
N GLY A 266 13.85 6.23 -16.54
CA GLY A 266 14.23 7.60 -16.91
C GLY A 266 13.06 8.58 -17.07
N TRP A 267 11.84 8.13 -16.83
CA TRP A 267 10.60 8.92 -16.89
C TRP A 267 9.55 8.41 -15.92
N LEU A 268 8.59 9.25 -15.56
CA LEU A 268 7.48 8.91 -14.68
C LEU A 268 6.14 9.13 -15.40
N ARG A 269 5.19 8.21 -15.20
CA ARG A 269 3.84 8.30 -15.76
C ARG A 269 3.02 9.38 -15.06
N VAL A 270 2.32 10.19 -15.86
CA VAL A 270 1.25 11.06 -15.40
C VAL A 270 -0.07 10.39 -15.72
N ARG A 271 -0.95 10.33 -14.73
CA ARG A 271 -2.25 9.66 -14.85
C ARG A 271 -3.40 10.64 -14.69
N SER A 272 -4.54 10.28 -15.26
CA SER A 272 -5.78 11.07 -15.15
C SER A 272 -6.35 11.11 -13.74
N GLN A 273 -5.96 10.15 -12.87
CA GLN A 273 -6.44 10.01 -11.51
C GLN A 273 -5.28 9.65 -10.56
N ALA A 274 -5.42 9.94 -9.27
CA ALA A 274 -4.49 9.57 -8.21
C ALA A 274 -4.52 8.04 -7.95
N SER A 275 -4.19 7.25 -8.97
CA SER A 275 -4.30 5.79 -8.95
C SER A 275 -3.43 5.16 -10.03
N SER A 276 -2.85 3.99 -9.77
CA SER A 276 -2.08 3.21 -10.75
C SER A 276 -2.93 2.64 -11.89
N VAL A 277 -4.25 2.55 -11.72
CA VAL A 277 -5.21 2.16 -12.77
C VAL A 277 -5.76 3.34 -13.56
N GLY A 278 -5.47 4.58 -13.15
CA GLY A 278 -5.80 5.77 -13.92
C GLY A 278 -5.15 5.71 -15.31
N GLU A 279 -5.84 6.24 -16.32
CA GLU A 279 -5.32 6.31 -17.69
C GLU A 279 -4.01 7.12 -17.74
N GLU A 280 -3.00 6.62 -18.47
CA GLU A 280 -1.76 7.35 -18.72
C GLU A 280 -2.05 8.52 -19.67
N VAL A 281 -1.94 9.75 -19.18
CA VAL A 281 -2.21 10.97 -19.95
C VAL A 281 -0.95 11.66 -20.44
N ALA A 282 0.19 11.42 -19.79
CA ALA A 282 1.49 11.98 -20.16
C ALA A 282 2.64 11.21 -19.49
N ARG A 283 3.87 11.59 -19.83
CA ARG A 283 5.12 11.19 -19.17
C ARG A 283 5.94 12.41 -18.86
N VAL A 284 6.60 12.40 -17.72
CA VAL A 284 7.50 13.45 -17.25
C VAL A 284 8.89 12.88 -17.03
N ASP A 285 9.92 13.64 -17.39
CA ASP A 285 11.32 13.18 -17.32
C ASP A 285 11.87 13.28 -15.88
N VAL A 286 12.80 12.40 -15.56
CA VAL A 286 13.59 12.44 -14.32
C VAL A 286 14.36 13.76 -14.26
N GLY A 287 14.40 14.37 -13.06
CA GLY A 287 15.00 15.70 -12.83
C GLY A 287 14.08 16.86 -13.26
N GLY A 288 12.93 16.56 -13.88
CA GLY A 288 11.92 17.58 -14.23
C GLY A 288 11.31 18.22 -12.99
N LYS A 289 11.00 19.52 -13.09
CA LYS A 289 10.34 20.29 -12.04
C LYS A 289 8.97 20.75 -12.55
N TYR A 290 7.92 20.35 -11.84
CA TYR A 290 6.54 20.58 -12.27
C TYR A 290 5.77 21.31 -11.17
N LYS A 291 4.97 22.30 -11.54
CA LYS A 291 4.12 22.99 -10.58
C LYS A 291 3.25 21.99 -9.84
N TYR A 292 3.30 22.04 -8.52
CA TYR A 292 2.56 21.16 -7.62
C TYR A 292 1.27 21.85 -7.15
N PHE A 293 0.18 21.13 -7.13
CA PHE A 293 -1.12 21.62 -6.66
C PHE A 293 -1.56 20.94 -5.36
N SER A 294 -1.62 19.62 -5.38
CA SER A 294 -2.14 18.85 -4.27
C SER A 294 -1.50 17.46 -4.18
N SER A 295 -1.71 16.78 -3.06
CA SER A 295 -1.38 15.36 -2.94
C SER A 295 -2.59 14.59 -2.45
N LEU A 296 -2.74 13.37 -2.94
CA LEU A 296 -3.80 12.47 -2.54
C LEU A 296 -3.23 11.05 -2.44
N ASN A 297 -3.22 10.49 -1.23
CA ASN A 297 -2.84 9.10 -0.98
C ASN A 297 -1.50 8.68 -1.61
N GLY A 298 -0.47 9.50 -1.46
CA GLY A 298 0.85 9.23 -2.04
C GLY A 298 0.99 9.56 -3.53
N TRP A 299 -0.05 10.13 -4.14
CA TRP A 299 -0.01 10.72 -5.48
C TRP A 299 0.11 12.23 -5.37
N LEU A 300 0.86 12.84 -6.30
CA LEU A 300 1.05 14.28 -6.40
C LEU A 300 0.36 14.79 -7.67
N GLU A 301 -0.48 15.79 -7.52
CA GLU A 301 -1.07 16.49 -8.66
C GLU A 301 -0.11 17.56 -9.17
N ILE A 302 0.25 17.45 -10.44
CA ILE A 302 1.18 18.35 -11.10
C ILE A 302 0.59 18.95 -12.37
N GLU A 303 1.07 20.11 -12.76
CA GLU A 303 0.86 20.64 -14.10
C GLU A 303 1.98 20.12 -15.01
N TYR A 304 1.66 19.13 -15.85
CA TYR A 304 2.64 18.50 -16.75
C TYR A 304 2.77 19.23 -18.09
N GLU A 305 1.77 20.02 -18.44
CA GLU A 305 1.73 20.91 -19.60
C GLU A 305 0.85 22.11 -19.23
N SER A 306 1.08 23.29 -19.84
CA SER A 306 0.35 24.52 -19.50
C SER A 306 -1.17 24.30 -19.49
N GLY A 307 -1.78 24.46 -18.33
CA GLY A 307 -3.21 24.29 -18.09
C GLY A 307 -3.68 22.82 -18.03
N LYS A 308 -2.77 21.84 -18.11
CA LYS A 308 -3.11 20.41 -17.98
C LYS A 308 -2.52 19.83 -16.71
N THR A 309 -3.37 19.30 -15.87
CA THR A 309 -2.98 18.63 -14.62
C THR A 309 -3.14 17.12 -14.71
N GLY A 310 -2.39 16.43 -13.88
CA GLY A 310 -2.47 14.98 -13.74
C GLY A 310 -1.68 14.52 -12.53
N TRP A 311 -1.76 13.24 -12.25
CA TRP A 311 -1.27 12.63 -11.04
C TRP A 311 -0.01 11.80 -11.30
N ILE A 312 1.01 12.00 -10.50
CA ILE A 312 2.24 11.20 -10.48
C ILE A 312 2.38 10.50 -9.13
N SER A 313 3.05 9.34 -9.11
CA SER A 313 3.33 8.66 -7.85
C SER A 313 4.35 9.46 -7.03
N GLY A 314 3.97 9.82 -5.80
CA GLY A 314 4.85 10.53 -4.87
C GLY A 314 6.05 9.72 -4.38
N GLN A 315 6.07 8.39 -4.66
CA GLN A 315 7.23 7.55 -4.40
C GLN A 315 8.45 7.98 -5.24
N TYR A 316 8.22 8.58 -6.41
CA TYR A 316 9.24 8.98 -7.36
C TYR A 316 9.33 10.49 -7.54
N ALA A 317 8.81 11.27 -6.60
CA ALA A 317 8.87 12.72 -6.68
C ALA A 317 8.87 13.36 -5.28
N ASP A 318 9.65 14.43 -5.13
CA ASP A 318 9.72 15.23 -3.92
C ASP A 318 9.02 16.58 -4.12
N VAL A 319 8.24 17.01 -3.12
CA VAL A 319 7.63 18.34 -3.12
C VAL A 319 8.60 19.34 -2.48
N ILE A 320 9.12 20.26 -3.28
CA ILE A 320 10.00 21.34 -2.84
C ILE A 320 9.13 22.57 -2.52
N ARG A 321 9.16 22.98 -1.27
CA ARG A 321 8.40 24.12 -0.73
C ARG A 321 9.24 25.36 -0.50
#